data_b9831fcc74c8979750783955b740290f
#
_entry.id   b9831fcc74c8979750783955b740290f
#
_cell.length_a   1.000
_cell.length_b   1.000
_cell.length_c   1.000
_cell.angle_alpha   90.00
_cell.angle_beta   90.00
_cell.angle_gamma   90.00
#
_symmetry.space_group_name_H-M   'P 1'
#
loop_
_entity.id
_entity.type
_entity.pdbx_description
1 polymer ?
#
loop_
_entity_poly.entity_id
_entity_poly.type
_entity_poly.pdbx_seq_one_letter_code
_entity_poly.pdbx_strand_id
1 'polypeptide(L)'
;VSFLWPAALWLYLLVPCFVGAYVWMLRRPARERVVYSSLDLVARAAAAGGRWRRHVPAALYLATLCAAIFTVARPMTPVPVPDNRTVVMMSIDVSRSMMATDVNPTRLDAAKAAAVEFVRALPQGTRVGVVSFSSYATLVTPPTADHDRVIQAINNLDLEFATAIGDGLLEAVYALPGRERPAGAPNNPGFYSPYESVPAPNLTPEQLDRLPPATVVLMSDGQSNRGVPPEQAAIVAKQLKVKVYTIGLGAPEGTFLELGGHSIFVRLDEETLKAIAQMTGGTYQRVTTAMDLRRVYTHLGRIIGWERRPIEVSGIAAVGVAGLFVSTFAVSLLWMHRLG
;
A
#
# COMPACT_ATOMS: atom_id res chain seq x y z
N VAL A 1 -11.08 -9.38 9.74
CA VAL A 1 -11.07 -8.76 11.08
C VAL A 1 -10.28 -9.70 11.98
N SER A 2 -9.16 -9.27 12.51
CA SER A 2 -8.40 -9.98 13.56
C SER A 2 -8.71 -9.34 14.91
N PHE A 3 -8.52 -10.08 15.99
CA PHE A 3 -8.74 -9.59 17.34
C PHE A 3 -7.41 -9.57 18.09
N LEU A 4 -7.14 -8.49 18.81
CA LEU A 4 -5.94 -8.40 19.66
C LEU A 4 -6.09 -9.30 20.91
N TRP A 5 -7.33 -9.43 21.43
CA TRP A 5 -7.69 -10.25 22.58
C TRP A 5 -8.78 -11.27 22.25
N PRO A 6 -8.45 -12.31 21.46
CA PRO A 6 -9.44 -13.34 21.08
C PRO A 6 -10.03 -14.08 22.30
N ALA A 7 -9.28 -14.17 23.41
CA ALA A 7 -9.76 -14.77 24.65
C ALA A 7 -11.00 -14.05 25.22
N ALA A 8 -11.16 -12.74 24.97
CA ALA A 8 -12.35 -12.01 25.41
C ALA A 8 -13.65 -12.51 24.76
N LEU A 9 -13.56 -13.17 23.59
CA LEU A 9 -14.74 -13.76 22.94
C LEU A 9 -15.35 -14.91 23.73
N TRP A 10 -14.60 -15.56 24.63
CA TRP A 10 -15.16 -16.55 25.56
C TRP A 10 -16.25 -15.96 26.47
N LEU A 11 -16.26 -14.64 26.69
CA LEU A 11 -17.33 -13.97 27.43
C LEU A 11 -18.69 -14.11 26.75
N TYR A 12 -18.76 -14.43 25.45
CA TYR A 12 -20.02 -14.73 24.79
C TYR A 12 -20.73 -15.95 25.38
N LEU A 13 -20.02 -16.86 26.08
CA LEU A 13 -20.64 -17.97 26.83
C LEU A 13 -21.53 -17.51 27.97
N LEU A 14 -21.37 -16.27 28.45
CA LEU A 14 -22.26 -15.67 29.43
C LEU A 14 -23.64 -15.30 28.83
N VAL A 15 -23.69 -15.05 27.54
CA VAL A 15 -24.94 -14.61 26.85
C VAL A 15 -26.06 -15.64 27.01
N PRO A 16 -25.87 -16.95 26.72
CA PRO A 16 -26.90 -17.94 26.94
C PRO A 16 -27.26 -18.10 28.42
N CYS A 17 -26.33 -17.87 29.34
CA CYS A 17 -26.62 -17.88 30.80
C CYS A 17 -27.59 -16.74 31.16
N PHE A 18 -27.35 -15.52 30.65
CA PHE A 18 -28.26 -14.39 30.87
C PHE A 18 -29.63 -14.60 30.25
N VAL A 19 -29.67 -15.14 29.01
CA VAL A 19 -30.94 -15.48 28.35
C VAL A 19 -31.69 -16.55 29.13
N GLY A 20 -30.99 -17.60 29.61
CA GLY A 20 -31.57 -18.65 30.44
C GLY A 20 -32.11 -18.11 31.74
N ALA A 21 -31.37 -17.25 32.45
CA ALA A 21 -31.80 -16.59 33.68
C ALA A 21 -33.05 -15.72 33.44
N TYR A 22 -33.08 -14.96 32.34
CA TYR A 22 -34.21 -14.14 31.93
C TYR A 22 -35.48 -14.99 31.69
N VAL A 23 -35.38 -16.08 30.92
CA VAL A 23 -36.47 -17.01 30.64
C VAL A 23 -36.96 -17.68 31.91
N TRP A 24 -36.03 -18.09 32.79
CA TRP A 24 -36.38 -18.68 34.10
C TRP A 24 -37.14 -17.70 34.99
N MET A 25 -36.69 -16.40 35.03
CA MET A 25 -37.36 -15.36 35.79
C MET A 25 -38.81 -15.10 35.28
N LEU A 26 -39.00 -15.15 33.95
CA LEU A 26 -40.31 -15.04 33.32
C LEU A 26 -41.26 -16.22 33.64
N ARG A 27 -40.71 -17.39 33.87
CA ARG A 27 -41.50 -18.61 34.18
C ARG A 27 -41.79 -18.76 35.66
N ARG A 28 -41.19 -17.94 36.53
CA ARG A 28 -41.55 -17.95 37.98
C ARG A 28 -42.94 -17.45 38.17
N PRO A 29 -43.82 -18.20 38.91
CA PRO A 29 -45.15 -17.70 39.24
C PRO A 29 -45.03 -16.49 40.16
N ALA A 30 -45.83 -15.45 39.89
CA ALA A 30 -45.92 -14.27 40.75
C ALA A 30 -46.35 -14.72 42.17
N ARG A 31 -45.53 -14.44 43.18
CA ARG A 31 -45.76 -14.81 44.57
C ARG A 31 -46.79 -13.96 45.27
N GLU A 32 -47.09 -12.79 44.72
CA GLU A 32 -48.05 -11.85 45.28
C GLU A 32 -49.39 -11.90 44.51
N ARG A 33 -50.41 -12.38 45.14
CA ARG A 33 -51.78 -12.27 44.64
C ARG A 33 -52.39 -10.95 45.19
N VAL A 34 -52.42 -9.94 44.38
CA VAL A 34 -53.11 -8.69 44.68
C VAL A 34 -54.57 -8.88 44.29
N VAL A 35 -55.48 -8.77 45.27
CA VAL A 35 -56.90 -8.89 45.04
C VAL A 35 -57.42 -7.50 44.59
N TYR A 36 -57.76 -7.38 43.31
CA TYR A 36 -58.40 -6.19 42.77
C TYR A 36 -59.90 -6.36 42.67
N SER A 37 -60.64 -5.32 43.07
CA SER A 37 -62.12 -5.32 43.08
C SER A 37 -62.75 -5.14 41.68
N SER A 38 -61.96 -4.82 40.64
CA SER A 38 -62.46 -4.68 39.25
C SER A 38 -61.53 -5.36 38.26
N LEU A 39 -61.80 -6.63 37.95
CA LEU A 39 -61.05 -7.47 37.03
C LEU A 39 -61.12 -6.96 35.55
N ASP A 40 -62.22 -6.32 35.16
CA ASP A 40 -62.45 -5.85 33.79
C ASP A 40 -61.52 -4.67 33.37
N LEU A 41 -61.24 -3.75 34.28
CA LEU A 41 -60.30 -2.66 34.04
C LEU A 41 -58.86 -3.16 33.89
N VAL A 42 -58.46 -4.09 34.72
CA VAL A 42 -57.11 -4.71 34.65
C VAL A 42 -56.94 -5.57 33.38
N ALA A 43 -57.98 -6.28 32.97
CA ALA A 43 -57.97 -7.07 31.74
C ALA A 43 -57.84 -6.22 30.49
N ARG A 44 -58.52 -5.07 30.42
CA ARG A 44 -58.43 -4.10 29.32
C ARG A 44 -57.07 -3.41 29.29
N ALA A 45 -56.48 -3.04 30.40
CA ALA A 45 -55.16 -2.47 30.50
C ALA A 45 -54.06 -3.48 30.11
N ALA A 46 -54.22 -4.74 30.52
CA ALA A 46 -53.29 -5.81 30.14
C ALA A 46 -53.36 -6.18 28.66
N ALA A 47 -54.53 -6.08 28.01
CA ALA A 47 -54.72 -6.32 26.59
C ALA A 47 -54.10 -5.22 25.71
N ALA A 48 -54.04 -3.99 26.19
CA ALA A 48 -53.44 -2.84 25.47
C ALA A 48 -51.90 -2.86 25.44
N GLY A 49 -51.26 -3.56 26.35
CA GLY A 49 -49.78 -3.71 26.41
C GLY A 49 -49.31 -4.91 25.63
N GLY A 50 -48.98 -4.74 24.35
CA GLY A 50 -48.45 -5.84 23.52
C GLY A 50 -47.32 -6.60 24.24
N ARG A 51 -47.45 -7.93 24.34
CA ARG A 51 -46.47 -8.85 24.99
C ARG A 51 -45.03 -8.62 24.57
N TRP A 52 -44.81 -8.13 23.36
CA TRP A 52 -43.49 -7.85 22.78
C TRP A 52 -42.78 -6.67 23.44
N ARG A 53 -43.51 -5.65 23.89
CA ARG A 53 -42.95 -4.42 24.49
C ARG A 53 -42.08 -4.69 25.73
N ARG A 54 -42.44 -5.67 26.56
CA ARG A 54 -41.69 -5.99 27.77
C ARG A 54 -40.35 -6.65 27.51
N HIS A 55 -40.15 -7.24 26.29
CA HIS A 55 -38.90 -7.94 25.91
C HIS A 55 -37.88 -6.98 25.26
N VAL A 56 -38.34 -5.80 24.78
CA VAL A 56 -37.45 -4.85 24.08
C VAL A 56 -36.33 -4.33 24.98
N PRO A 57 -36.54 -3.90 26.24
CA PRO A 57 -35.43 -3.47 27.09
C PRO A 57 -34.42 -4.58 27.33
N ALA A 58 -34.87 -5.80 27.58
CA ALA A 58 -34.02 -6.96 27.83
C ALA A 58 -33.17 -7.30 26.57
N ALA A 59 -33.78 -7.23 25.38
CA ALA A 59 -33.08 -7.42 24.12
C ALA A 59 -32.03 -6.33 23.85
N LEU A 60 -32.35 -5.07 24.19
CA LEU A 60 -31.40 -3.98 24.06
C LEU A 60 -30.21 -4.10 25.03
N TYR A 61 -30.47 -4.50 26.29
CA TYR A 61 -29.39 -4.79 27.25
C TYR A 61 -28.49 -5.93 26.76
N LEU A 62 -29.08 -6.99 26.23
CA LEU A 62 -28.32 -8.11 25.67
C LEU A 62 -27.48 -7.68 24.45
N ALA A 63 -28.06 -6.88 23.56
CA ALA A 63 -27.35 -6.32 22.42
C ALA A 63 -26.17 -5.43 22.86
N THR A 64 -26.38 -4.59 23.89
CA THR A 64 -25.32 -3.75 24.47
C THR A 64 -24.22 -4.61 25.09
N LEU A 65 -24.57 -5.69 25.80
CA LEU A 65 -23.60 -6.63 26.37
C LEU A 65 -22.78 -7.30 25.27
N CYS A 66 -23.43 -7.79 24.21
CA CYS A 66 -22.75 -8.40 23.08
C CYS A 66 -21.78 -7.41 22.38
N ALA A 67 -22.23 -6.18 22.18
CA ALA A 67 -21.40 -5.12 21.60
C ALA A 67 -20.22 -4.73 22.52
N ALA A 68 -20.42 -4.74 23.83
CA ALA A 68 -19.37 -4.50 24.81
C ALA A 68 -18.31 -5.61 24.77
N ILE A 69 -18.70 -6.87 24.74
CA ILE A 69 -17.80 -8.04 24.62
C ILE A 69 -16.98 -7.94 23.33
N PHE A 70 -17.65 -7.59 22.20
CA PHE A 70 -16.97 -7.37 20.93
C PHE A 70 -15.92 -6.27 21.02
N THR A 71 -16.23 -5.17 21.72
CA THR A 71 -15.31 -4.04 21.90
C THR A 71 -14.10 -4.43 22.76
N VAL A 72 -14.33 -5.21 23.84
CA VAL A 72 -13.26 -5.73 24.72
C VAL A 72 -12.31 -6.68 23.96
N ALA A 73 -12.83 -7.41 22.98
CA ALA A 73 -12.02 -8.27 22.11
C ALA A 73 -11.03 -7.48 21.21
N ARG A 74 -11.12 -6.12 21.19
CA ARG A 74 -10.25 -5.21 20.45
C ARG A 74 -10.14 -5.58 18.96
N PRO A 75 -11.21 -5.37 18.17
CA PRO A 75 -11.21 -5.68 16.75
C PRO A 75 -10.20 -4.82 16.01
N MET A 76 -9.41 -5.46 15.13
CA MET A 76 -8.43 -4.82 14.27
C MET A 76 -8.88 -4.90 12.83
N THR A 77 -8.81 -3.79 12.13
CA THR A 77 -9.09 -3.70 10.69
C THR A 77 -7.83 -3.27 9.94
N PRO A 78 -7.48 -3.92 8.81
CA PRO A 78 -6.39 -3.48 7.98
C PRO A 78 -6.78 -2.16 7.27
N VAL A 79 -6.21 -1.06 7.73
CA VAL A 79 -6.41 0.27 7.12
C VAL A 79 -5.16 0.63 6.32
N PRO A 80 -5.28 1.16 5.10
CA PRO A 80 -4.14 1.68 4.36
C PRO A 80 -3.59 2.91 5.09
N VAL A 81 -2.33 2.83 5.52
CA VAL A 81 -1.61 3.91 6.19
C VAL A 81 -0.46 4.33 5.28
N PRO A 82 -0.18 5.63 5.14
CA PRO A 82 0.98 6.10 4.40
C PRO A 82 2.27 5.49 4.97
N ASP A 83 3.07 4.84 4.14
CA ASP A 83 4.37 4.34 4.54
C ASP A 83 5.46 5.39 4.25
N ASN A 84 5.79 6.16 5.28
CA ASN A 84 6.85 7.17 5.21
C ASN A 84 8.26 6.59 5.37
N ARG A 85 8.41 5.27 5.52
CA ARG A 85 9.71 4.61 5.68
C ARG A 85 10.26 4.13 4.34
N THR A 86 9.40 3.81 3.39
CA THR A 86 9.82 3.36 2.06
C THR A 86 10.53 4.48 1.31
N VAL A 87 11.70 4.14 0.77
CA VAL A 87 12.47 5.02 -0.11
C VAL A 87 12.30 4.54 -1.54
N VAL A 88 11.95 5.45 -2.44
CA VAL A 88 11.74 5.16 -3.85
C VAL A 88 12.84 5.81 -4.68
N MET A 89 13.54 5.03 -5.49
CA MET A 89 14.44 5.55 -6.51
C MET A 89 13.81 5.38 -7.89
N MET A 90 13.74 6.45 -8.64
CA MET A 90 13.32 6.42 -10.05
C MET A 90 14.58 6.39 -10.90
N SER A 91 14.75 5.34 -11.72
CA SER A 91 15.84 5.21 -12.67
C SER A 91 15.26 5.38 -14.07
N ILE A 92 15.58 6.49 -14.71
CA ILE A 92 14.95 6.94 -15.97
C ILE A 92 15.96 6.89 -17.10
N ASP A 93 15.62 6.17 -18.15
CA ASP A 93 16.37 6.11 -19.39
C ASP A 93 16.26 7.44 -20.13
N VAL A 94 17.41 8.03 -20.42
CA VAL A 94 17.51 9.28 -21.22
C VAL A 94 18.29 9.05 -22.51
N SER A 95 18.38 7.80 -22.96
CA SER A 95 19.05 7.43 -24.21
C SER A 95 18.30 7.97 -25.43
N ARG A 96 18.98 8.00 -26.59
CA ARG A 96 18.38 8.51 -27.83
C ARG A 96 17.16 7.74 -28.33
N SER A 97 17.05 6.45 -28.01
CA SER A 97 15.86 5.66 -28.35
C SER A 97 14.57 6.22 -27.70
N MET A 98 14.72 6.99 -26.61
CA MET A 98 13.63 7.68 -25.94
C MET A 98 13.10 8.90 -26.72
N MET A 99 13.73 9.29 -27.84
CA MET A 99 13.17 10.25 -28.81
C MET A 99 12.05 9.66 -29.67
N ALA A 100 11.88 8.34 -29.69
CA ALA A 100 10.87 7.71 -30.51
C ALA A 100 9.47 8.23 -30.17
N THR A 101 8.64 8.38 -31.22
CA THR A 101 7.29 8.98 -31.15
C THR A 101 6.18 7.93 -31.18
N ASP A 102 6.52 6.65 -31.01
CA ASP A 102 5.55 5.57 -30.85
C ASP A 102 4.73 5.69 -29.55
N VAL A 103 5.26 6.44 -28.57
CA VAL A 103 4.54 6.93 -27.41
C VAL A 103 4.50 8.46 -27.49
N ASN A 104 3.31 9.03 -27.68
CA ASN A 104 3.15 10.46 -27.95
C ASN A 104 3.30 11.33 -26.68
N PRO A 105 4.00 12.48 -26.69
CA PRO A 105 4.69 13.11 -27.85
C PRO A 105 6.03 12.43 -28.20
N THR A 106 6.84 12.06 -27.21
CA THR A 106 8.01 11.18 -27.28
C THR A 106 7.99 10.23 -26.08
N ARG A 107 8.76 9.14 -26.14
CA ARG A 107 8.90 8.22 -24.98
C ARG A 107 9.40 8.96 -23.75
N LEU A 108 10.40 9.86 -23.90
CA LEU A 108 10.95 10.64 -22.78
C LEU A 108 9.93 11.62 -22.20
N ASP A 109 9.21 12.37 -23.03
CA ASP A 109 8.21 13.32 -22.55
C ASP A 109 7.07 12.63 -21.83
N ALA A 110 6.60 11.49 -22.37
CA ALA A 110 5.60 10.66 -21.71
C ALA A 110 6.13 10.12 -20.37
N ALA A 111 7.39 9.69 -20.33
CA ALA A 111 8.07 9.22 -19.15
C ALA A 111 8.16 10.31 -18.07
N LYS A 112 8.62 11.51 -18.41
CA LYS A 112 8.67 12.65 -17.49
C LYS A 112 7.30 13.01 -16.93
N ALA A 113 6.30 13.14 -17.81
CA ALA A 113 4.93 13.49 -17.38
C ALA A 113 4.36 12.47 -16.39
N ALA A 114 4.54 11.18 -16.67
CA ALA A 114 4.06 10.11 -15.80
C ALA A 114 4.87 10.00 -14.50
N ALA A 115 6.17 10.21 -14.54
CA ALA A 115 7.04 10.28 -13.38
C ALA A 115 6.63 11.41 -12.42
N VAL A 116 6.30 12.59 -12.96
CA VAL A 116 5.78 13.72 -12.18
C VAL A 116 4.45 13.35 -11.50
N GLU A 117 3.54 12.72 -12.23
CA GLU A 117 2.27 12.27 -11.64
C GLU A 117 2.46 11.20 -10.58
N PHE A 118 3.41 10.30 -10.77
CA PHE A 118 3.77 9.31 -9.75
C PHE A 118 4.25 9.98 -8.46
N VAL A 119 5.19 10.93 -8.55
CA VAL A 119 5.69 11.66 -7.38
C VAL A 119 4.55 12.39 -6.66
N ARG A 120 3.62 13.01 -7.40
CA ARG A 120 2.45 13.68 -6.83
C ARG A 120 1.45 12.74 -6.17
N ALA A 121 1.37 11.49 -6.64
CA ALA A 121 0.48 10.47 -6.08
C ALA A 121 1.02 9.81 -4.81
N LEU A 122 2.31 9.96 -4.52
CA LEU A 122 2.93 9.43 -3.30
C LEU A 122 2.51 10.25 -2.08
N PRO A 123 2.38 9.61 -0.90
CA PRO A 123 2.14 10.30 0.36
C PRO A 123 3.23 11.33 0.66
N GLN A 124 2.83 12.48 1.20
CA GLN A 124 3.79 13.47 1.70
C GLN A 124 4.69 12.84 2.76
N GLY A 125 6.00 12.96 2.60
CA GLY A 125 7.00 12.34 3.48
C GLY A 125 7.65 11.06 2.92
N THR A 126 7.10 10.45 1.84
CA THR A 126 7.82 9.43 1.08
C THR A 126 9.06 10.04 0.45
N ARG A 127 10.23 9.47 0.70
CA ARG A 127 11.48 9.95 0.10
C ARG A 127 11.65 9.40 -1.30
N VAL A 128 11.83 10.30 -2.27
CA VAL A 128 12.02 9.96 -3.68
C VAL A 128 13.34 10.51 -4.17
N GLY A 129 14.11 9.69 -4.87
CA GLY A 129 15.31 10.11 -5.58
C GLY A 129 15.20 9.81 -7.08
N VAL A 130 16.04 10.44 -7.87
CA VAL A 130 16.08 10.29 -9.33
C VAL A 130 17.51 9.99 -9.79
N VAL A 131 17.62 8.95 -10.59
CA VAL A 131 18.80 8.58 -11.37
C VAL A 131 18.43 8.68 -12.84
N SER A 132 19.24 9.34 -13.63
CA SER A 132 19.20 9.24 -15.10
C SER A 132 20.29 8.32 -15.57
N PHE A 133 20.03 7.58 -16.63
CA PHE A 133 21.07 6.74 -17.24
C PHE A 133 21.00 6.79 -18.77
N SER A 134 22.19 6.74 -19.34
CA SER A 134 22.45 6.72 -20.77
C SER A 134 23.74 5.93 -21.02
N SER A 135 24.80 6.53 -21.46
CA SER A 135 26.15 5.94 -21.54
C SER A 135 26.73 5.61 -20.17
N TYR A 136 26.29 6.30 -19.15
CA TYR A 136 26.61 6.15 -17.73
C TYR A 136 25.39 6.55 -16.89
N ALA A 137 25.41 6.20 -15.61
CA ALA A 137 24.35 6.57 -14.70
C ALA A 137 24.76 7.75 -13.82
N THR A 138 23.82 8.67 -13.58
CA THR A 138 24.03 9.87 -12.77
C THR A 138 22.92 9.99 -11.73
N LEU A 139 23.30 10.17 -10.47
CA LEU A 139 22.37 10.53 -9.41
C LEU A 139 21.97 12.01 -9.56
N VAL A 140 20.77 12.26 -10.13
CA VAL A 140 20.25 13.61 -10.36
C VAL A 140 19.76 14.25 -9.06
N THR A 141 19.05 13.46 -8.25
CA THR A 141 18.53 13.93 -6.96
C THR A 141 18.58 12.78 -5.95
N PRO A 142 19.27 12.96 -4.82
CA PRO A 142 19.25 11.98 -3.74
C PRO A 142 17.85 11.87 -3.13
N PRO A 143 17.55 10.75 -2.42
CA PRO A 143 16.24 10.55 -1.81
C PRO A 143 15.84 11.68 -0.87
N THR A 144 14.83 12.45 -1.24
CA THR A 144 14.29 13.59 -0.49
C THR A 144 12.78 13.52 -0.34
N ALA A 145 12.24 14.10 0.73
CA ALA A 145 10.80 14.29 0.91
C ALA A 145 10.27 15.57 0.21
N ASP A 146 11.16 16.38 -0.36
CA ASP A 146 10.81 17.54 -1.15
C ASP A 146 10.45 17.11 -2.58
N HIS A 147 9.17 16.84 -2.78
CA HIS A 147 8.64 16.36 -4.06
C HIS A 147 8.76 17.42 -5.16
N ASP A 148 8.72 18.71 -4.84
CA ASP A 148 8.86 19.78 -5.84
C ASP A 148 10.27 19.78 -6.44
N ARG A 149 11.28 19.57 -5.60
CA ARG A 149 12.67 19.43 -6.06
C ARG A 149 12.83 18.21 -6.99
N VAL A 150 12.18 17.09 -6.65
CA VAL A 150 12.20 15.87 -7.48
C VAL A 150 11.53 16.13 -8.83
N ILE A 151 10.38 16.81 -8.84
CA ILE A 151 9.65 17.16 -10.06
C ILE A 151 10.49 18.08 -10.95
N GLN A 152 11.16 19.07 -10.39
CA GLN A 152 12.08 19.93 -11.15
C GLN A 152 13.22 19.12 -11.77
N ALA A 153 13.82 18.19 -11.00
CA ALA A 153 14.88 17.32 -11.51
C ALA A 153 14.41 16.44 -12.69
N ILE A 154 13.19 15.87 -12.61
CA ILE A 154 12.60 15.07 -13.68
C ILE A 154 12.38 15.93 -14.95
N ASN A 155 11.85 17.13 -14.79
CA ASN A 155 11.59 18.02 -15.94
C ASN A 155 12.88 18.45 -16.66
N ASN A 156 13.98 18.57 -15.93
CA ASN A 156 15.29 18.99 -16.46
C ASN A 156 16.14 17.84 -17.00
N LEU A 157 15.60 16.63 -17.12
CA LEU A 157 16.30 15.52 -17.76
C LEU A 157 16.46 15.79 -19.26
N ASP A 158 17.67 15.62 -19.79
CA ASP A 158 17.98 15.79 -21.20
C ASP A 158 18.43 14.47 -21.81
N LEU A 159 18.24 14.36 -23.14
CA LEU A 159 18.65 13.17 -23.90
C LEU A 159 20.15 13.07 -24.04
N GLU A 160 20.65 11.84 -23.91
CA GLU A 160 22.05 11.52 -24.04
C GLU A 160 22.27 10.30 -24.98
N PHE A 161 23.52 9.91 -25.15
CA PHE A 161 23.89 8.80 -26.04
C PHE A 161 23.97 7.48 -25.30
N ALA A 162 23.73 6.36 -25.99
CA ALA A 162 23.84 4.98 -25.54
C ALA A 162 22.91 4.63 -24.34
N THR A 163 22.94 3.38 -23.89
CA THR A 163 22.06 2.89 -22.82
C THR A 163 22.79 1.88 -21.95
N ALA A 164 22.92 2.17 -20.64
CA ALA A 164 23.54 1.34 -19.63
C ALA A 164 22.55 1.03 -18.49
N ILE A 165 21.61 0.11 -18.74
CA ILE A 165 20.53 -0.21 -17.78
C ILE A 165 21.09 -0.73 -16.46
N GLY A 166 22.09 -1.62 -16.51
CA GLY A 166 22.70 -2.17 -15.30
C GLY A 166 23.33 -1.10 -14.42
N ASP A 167 23.98 -0.12 -15.04
CA ASP A 167 24.58 1.03 -14.33
C ASP A 167 23.50 1.89 -13.69
N GLY A 168 22.41 2.17 -14.42
CA GLY A 168 21.26 2.91 -13.92
C GLY A 168 20.58 2.24 -12.73
N LEU A 169 20.49 0.91 -12.77
CA LEU A 169 19.95 0.13 -11.66
C LEU A 169 20.89 0.13 -10.45
N LEU A 170 22.19 -0.08 -10.66
CA LEU A 170 23.18 -0.08 -9.57
C LEU A 170 23.29 1.28 -8.88
N GLU A 171 23.35 2.36 -9.67
CA GLU A 171 23.39 3.72 -9.12
C GLU A 171 22.15 4.00 -8.27
N ALA A 172 20.98 3.61 -8.76
CA ALA A 172 19.74 3.73 -8.00
C ALA A 172 19.76 2.91 -6.69
N VAL A 173 20.33 1.70 -6.71
CA VAL A 173 20.44 0.84 -5.52
C VAL A 173 21.43 1.42 -4.51
N TYR A 174 22.60 1.90 -4.97
CA TYR A 174 23.62 2.46 -4.08
C TYR A 174 23.27 3.86 -3.55
N ALA A 175 22.40 4.58 -4.20
CA ALA A 175 21.87 5.84 -3.69
C ALA A 175 20.86 5.66 -2.54
N LEU A 176 20.41 4.42 -2.28
CA LEU A 176 19.47 4.12 -1.19
C LEU A 176 20.18 4.13 0.16
N PRO A 177 19.57 4.65 1.23
CA PRO A 177 20.15 4.72 2.56
C PRO A 177 20.61 3.34 3.07
N GLY A 178 21.84 3.28 3.54
CA GLY A 178 22.46 2.08 4.09
C GLY A 178 22.88 1.02 3.05
N ARG A 179 22.80 1.36 1.75
CA ARG A 179 23.21 0.51 0.63
C ARG A 179 24.34 1.14 -0.17
N GLU A 180 25.25 1.76 0.54
CA GLU A 180 26.36 2.50 -0.08
C GLU A 180 27.24 1.60 -0.94
N ARG A 181 27.80 2.20 -1.99
CA ARG A 181 28.73 1.53 -2.91
C ARG A 181 29.92 0.95 -2.13
N PRO A 182 30.32 -0.32 -2.37
CA PRO A 182 31.46 -0.93 -1.70
C PRO A 182 32.76 -0.15 -1.99
N ALA A 183 33.64 -0.06 -1.02
CA ALA A 183 34.95 0.51 -1.19
C ALA A 183 35.73 -0.31 -2.26
N GLY A 184 36.27 0.40 -3.27
CA GLY A 184 36.97 -0.22 -4.39
C GLY A 184 36.09 -0.58 -5.59
N ALA A 185 34.75 -0.43 -5.50
CA ALA A 185 33.91 -0.48 -6.69
C ALA A 185 34.19 0.74 -7.59
N PRO A 186 34.30 0.56 -8.91
CA PRO A 186 34.56 1.67 -9.83
C PRO A 186 33.50 2.77 -9.70
N ASN A 187 33.94 4.02 -9.60
CA ASN A 187 33.07 5.18 -9.56
C ASN A 187 32.34 5.44 -10.90
N ASN A 188 32.83 4.82 -11.97
CA ASN A 188 32.25 4.91 -13.30
C ASN A 188 31.94 3.50 -13.82
N PRO A 189 30.70 3.03 -13.66
CA PRO A 189 30.29 1.68 -14.07
C PRO A 189 30.45 1.40 -15.57
N GLY A 190 30.50 2.42 -16.42
CA GLY A 190 30.69 2.25 -17.88
C GLY A 190 31.97 1.52 -18.32
N PHE A 191 32.87 1.19 -17.40
CA PHE A 191 34.12 0.45 -17.63
C PHE A 191 34.10 -0.97 -17.04
N TYR A 192 32.98 -1.50 -16.57
CA TYR A 192 32.91 -2.89 -16.15
C TYR A 192 33.15 -3.83 -17.33
N SER A 193 34.04 -4.75 -17.13
CA SER A 193 34.17 -5.92 -18.02
C SER A 193 32.91 -6.78 -17.86
N PRO A 194 32.30 -7.29 -18.93
CA PRO A 194 31.16 -8.21 -18.85
C PRO A 194 31.42 -9.47 -18.01
N TYR A 195 32.69 -9.78 -17.77
CA TYR A 195 33.14 -10.95 -17.01
C TYR A 195 33.49 -10.67 -15.55
N GLU A 196 33.43 -9.41 -15.12
CA GLU A 196 33.75 -9.02 -13.76
C GLU A 196 32.47 -8.97 -12.90
N SER A 197 32.50 -9.69 -11.78
CA SER A 197 31.36 -9.69 -10.85
C SER A 197 31.23 -8.31 -10.18
N VAL A 198 30.03 -7.74 -10.19
CA VAL A 198 29.75 -6.49 -9.50
C VAL A 198 29.82 -6.72 -7.99
N PRO A 199 30.69 -6.00 -7.27
CA PRO A 199 30.76 -6.17 -5.83
C PRO A 199 29.48 -5.64 -5.17
N ALA A 200 28.86 -6.49 -4.36
CA ALA A 200 27.76 -6.07 -3.48
C ALA A 200 28.32 -5.64 -2.11
N PRO A 201 27.68 -4.70 -1.41
CA PRO A 201 28.05 -4.40 -0.03
C PRO A 201 27.99 -5.64 0.85
N ASN A 202 29.03 -5.89 1.63
CA ASN A 202 29.09 -6.99 2.60
C ASN A 202 28.25 -6.63 3.85
N LEU A 203 26.93 -6.80 3.74
CA LEU A 203 26.01 -6.58 4.86
C LEU A 203 25.62 -7.92 5.48
N THR A 204 25.61 -7.98 6.81
CA THR A 204 25.09 -9.16 7.51
C THR A 204 23.57 -9.23 7.38
N PRO A 205 22.95 -10.42 7.48
CA PRO A 205 21.49 -10.56 7.43
C PRO A 205 20.76 -9.64 8.41
N GLU A 206 21.32 -9.45 9.61
CA GLU A 206 20.77 -8.57 10.64
C GLU A 206 20.84 -7.09 10.24
N GLN A 207 21.89 -6.67 9.55
CA GLN A 207 22.01 -5.32 9.00
C GLN A 207 21.00 -5.10 7.89
N LEU A 208 20.84 -6.07 6.98
CA LEU A 208 19.84 -6.02 5.91
C LEU A 208 18.41 -5.90 6.43
N ASP A 209 18.07 -6.57 7.54
CA ASP A 209 16.73 -6.51 8.13
C ASP A 209 16.44 -5.16 8.81
N ARG A 210 17.46 -4.41 9.18
CA ARG A 210 17.33 -3.06 9.76
C ARG A 210 17.22 -1.95 8.72
N LEU A 211 17.56 -2.24 7.46
CA LEU A 211 17.46 -1.24 6.40
C LEU A 211 16.01 -0.84 6.13
N PRO A 212 15.76 0.42 5.79
CA PRO A 212 14.44 0.85 5.40
C PRO A 212 13.99 0.10 4.13
N PRO A 213 12.70 -0.22 4.00
CA PRO A 213 12.15 -0.75 2.76
C PRO A 213 12.51 0.17 1.59
N ALA A 214 12.96 -0.40 0.49
CA ALA A 214 13.40 0.38 -0.64
C ALA A 214 12.92 -0.25 -1.94
N THR A 215 12.62 0.61 -2.90
CA THR A 215 12.08 0.23 -4.20
C THR A 215 12.74 1.06 -5.29
N VAL A 216 13.09 0.40 -6.40
CA VAL A 216 13.51 1.08 -7.62
C VAL A 216 12.41 0.95 -8.66
N VAL A 217 12.08 2.05 -9.31
CA VAL A 217 11.21 2.08 -10.50
C VAL A 217 12.11 2.39 -11.70
N LEU A 218 12.39 1.36 -12.49
CA LEU A 218 13.23 1.42 -13.66
C LEU A 218 12.39 1.62 -14.91
N MET A 219 12.71 2.62 -15.70
CA MET A 219 12.00 2.94 -16.93
C MET A 219 12.96 3.00 -18.11
N SER A 220 12.73 2.15 -19.11
CA SER A 220 13.58 2.03 -20.30
C SER A 220 12.83 1.32 -21.42
N ASP A 221 13.42 1.33 -22.62
CA ASP A 221 13.03 0.43 -23.73
C ASP A 221 13.68 -0.96 -23.63
N GLY A 222 14.48 -1.22 -22.60
CA GLY A 222 15.11 -2.52 -22.33
C GLY A 222 16.39 -2.82 -23.10
N GLN A 223 16.75 -2.03 -24.06
CA GLN A 223 17.99 -2.24 -24.84
C GLN A 223 19.19 -1.70 -24.08
N SER A 224 20.04 -2.61 -23.55
CA SER A 224 21.30 -2.25 -22.91
C SER A 224 22.45 -2.61 -23.83
N ASN A 225 23.27 -1.61 -24.17
CA ASN A 225 24.40 -1.79 -25.08
C ASN A 225 25.76 -1.45 -24.44
N ARG A 226 25.75 -1.02 -23.17
CA ARG A 226 26.95 -0.64 -22.41
C ARG A 226 26.78 -0.96 -20.92
N GLY A 227 27.90 -0.87 -20.20
CA GLY A 227 27.96 -0.96 -18.75
C GLY A 227 27.77 -2.37 -18.22
N VAL A 228 27.32 -2.46 -16.98
CA VAL A 228 27.08 -3.72 -16.29
C VAL A 228 25.89 -4.45 -16.93
N PRO A 229 25.98 -5.78 -17.12
CA PRO A 229 24.83 -6.57 -17.53
C PRO A 229 23.64 -6.38 -16.58
N PRO A 230 22.43 -6.12 -17.09
CA PRO A 230 21.26 -5.84 -16.26
C PRO A 230 20.95 -6.93 -15.23
N GLU A 231 21.21 -8.20 -15.57
CA GLU A 231 20.99 -9.35 -14.67
C GLU A 231 21.94 -9.31 -13.47
N GLN A 232 23.20 -8.89 -13.66
CA GLN A 232 24.14 -8.75 -12.55
C GLN A 232 23.71 -7.64 -11.59
N ALA A 233 23.25 -6.51 -12.12
CA ALA A 233 22.68 -5.43 -11.32
C ALA A 233 21.44 -5.89 -10.54
N ALA A 234 20.58 -6.71 -11.17
CA ALA A 234 19.41 -7.28 -10.51
C ALA A 234 19.80 -8.26 -9.38
N ILE A 235 20.88 -9.03 -9.52
CA ILE A 235 21.40 -9.88 -8.43
C ILE A 235 21.79 -9.03 -7.24
N VAL A 236 22.53 -7.93 -7.44
CA VAL A 236 22.91 -6.99 -6.37
C VAL A 236 21.68 -6.38 -5.71
N ALA A 237 20.69 -5.93 -6.49
CA ALA A 237 19.44 -5.39 -5.97
C ALA A 237 18.71 -6.42 -5.09
N LYS A 238 18.65 -7.68 -5.54
CA LYS A 238 18.05 -8.79 -4.77
C LYS A 238 18.80 -9.06 -3.47
N GLN A 239 20.14 -9.09 -3.49
CA GLN A 239 20.97 -9.29 -2.30
C GLN A 239 20.74 -8.19 -1.26
N LEU A 240 20.50 -6.96 -1.70
CA LEU A 240 20.24 -5.80 -0.87
C LEU A 240 18.74 -5.60 -0.52
N LYS A 241 17.91 -6.62 -0.80
CA LYS A 241 16.46 -6.60 -0.55
C LYS A 241 15.74 -5.39 -1.17
N VAL A 242 16.17 -4.99 -2.37
CA VAL A 242 15.54 -3.92 -3.15
C VAL A 242 14.61 -4.54 -4.19
N LYS A 243 13.34 -4.16 -4.17
CA LYS A 243 12.39 -4.54 -5.22
C LYS A 243 12.52 -3.61 -6.40
N VAL A 244 12.58 -4.17 -7.61
CA VAL A 244 12.67 -3.38 -8.84
C VAL A 244 11.41 -3.57 -9.67
N TYR A 245 10.65 -2.49 -9.83
CA TYR A 245 9.54 -2.43 -10.77
C TYR A 245 10.05 -1.92 -12.10
N THR A 246 9.79 -2.64 -13.18
CA THR A 246 10.27 -2.25 -14.51
C THR A 246 9.12 -1.83 -15.39
N ILE A 247 9.29 -0.71 -16.08
CA ILE A 247 8.33 -0.15 -17.02
C ILE A 247 8.99 -0.11 -18.40
N GLY A 248 8.48 -0.93 -19.30
CA GLY A 248 8.92 -0.98 -20.70
C GLY A 248 8.16 0.03 -21.54
N LEU A 249 8.88 0.93 -22.18
CA LEU A 249 8.34 1.97 -23.05
C LEU A 249 8.62 1.64 -24.51
N GLY A 250 7.55 1.58 -25.30
CA GLY A 250 7.64 1.39 -26.75
C GLY A 250 6.81 0.22 -27.28
N ALA A 251 6.74 0.17 -28.60
CA ALA A 251 6.07 -0.90 -29.31
C ALA A 251 6.94 -2.14 -29.43
N PRO A 252 6.43 -3.36 -29.18
CA PRO A 252 7.19 -4.60 -29.35
C PRO A 252 7.57 -4.88 -30.80
N GLU A 253 6.79 -4.37 -31.75
CA GLU A 253 7.06 -4.46 -33.17
C GLU A 253 8.27 -3.60 -33.59
N GLY A 254 8.66 -2.64 -32.74
CA GLY A 254 9.70 -1.67 -33.00
C GLY A 254 9.22 -0.49 -33.87
N THR A 255 10.03 0.54 -33.89
CA THR A 255 9.81 1.73 -34.73
C THR A 255 11.13 2.21 -35.32
N PHE A 256 11.04 2.97 -36.40
CA PHE A 256 12.21 3.60 -36.99
C PHE A 256 12.38 5.02 -36.45
N LEU A 257 13.54 5.30 -35.90
CA LEU A 257 13.94 6.61 -35.43
C LEU A 257 14.88 7.25 -36.46
N GLU A 258 14.53 8.42 -36.98
CA GLU A 258 15.40 9.18 -37.88
C GLU A 258 16.33 10.09 -37.09
N LEU A 259 17.64 9.85 -37.21
CA LEU A 259 18.68 10.61 -36.55
C LEU A 259 19.75 11.00 -37.57
N GLY A 260 19.86 12.31 -37.87
CA GLY A 260 20.90 12.83 -38.73
C GLY A 260 20.92 12.22 -40.13
N GLY A 261 19.75 11.86 -40.69
CA GLY A 261 19.62 11.23 -42.00
C GLY A 261 19.81 9.71 -42.02
N HIS A 262 19.94 9.08 -40.84
CA HIS A 262 20.01 7.62 -40.70
C HIS A 262 18.74 7.13 -39.97
N SER A 263 18.12 6.09 -40.50
CA SER A 263 17.02 5.37 -39.85
C SER A 263 17.57 4.27 -38.96
N ILE A 264 17.35 4.41 -37.65
CA ILE A 264 17.73 3.41 -36.64
C ILE A 264 16.47 2.67 -36.21
N PHE A 265 16.50 1.36 -36.28
CA PHE A 265 15.40 0.53 -35.76
C PHE A 265 15.55 0.38 -34.25
N VAL A 266 14.52 0.80 -33.49
CA VAL A 266 14.45 0.69 -32.04
C VAL A 266 13.25 -0.16 -31.63
N ARG A 267 13.49 -1.13 -30.77
CA ARG A 267 12.48 -2.10 -30.32
C ARG A 267 12.52 -2.22 -28.81
N LEU A 268 11.37 -2.47 -28.19
CA LEU A 268 11.28 -2.79 -26.78
C LEU A 268 11.85 -4.20 -26.51
N ASP A 269 12.85 -4.30 -25.62
CA ASP A 269 13.35 -5.57 -25.09
C ASP A 269 12.64 -5.89 -23.75
N GLU A 270 11.53 -6.60 -23.87
CA GLU A 270 10.76 -6.99 -22.71
C GLU A 270 11.42 -8.06 -21.86
N GLU A 271 12.23 -8.93 -22.46
CA GLU A 271 12.82 -10.08 -21.78
C GLU A 271 13.77 -9.63 -20.68
N THR A 272 14.66 -8.71 -20.99
CA THR A 272 15.58 -8.10 -20.02
C THR A 272 14.82 -7.43 -18.86
N LEU A 273 13.79 -6.62 -19.16
CA LEU A 273 13.02 -5.92 -18.13
C LEU A 273 12.21 -6.88 -17.25
N LYS A 274 11.62 -7.92 -17.84
CA LYS A 274 10.91 -8.98 -17.12
C LYS A 274 11.86 -9.77 -16.21
N ALA A 275 13.05 -10.11 -16.69
CA ALA A 275 14.05 -10.83 -15.91
C ALA A 275 14.47 -10.02 -14.67
N ILE A 276 14.77 -8.72 -14.81
CA ILE A 276 15.09 -7.83 -13.69
C ILE A 276 13.97 -7.82 -12.63
N ALA A 277 12.73 -7.61 -13.07
CA ALA A 277 11.57 -7.55 -12.18
C ALA A 277 11.38 -8.88 -11.42
N GLN A 278 11.38 -10.00 -12.13
CA GLN A 278 11.19 -11.33 -11.54
C GLN A 278 12.29 -11.68 -10.54
N MET A 279 13.56 -11.41 -10.86
CA MET A 279 14.69 -11.68 -9.99
C MET A 279 14.64 -10.94 -8.67
N THR A 280 14.10 -9.71 -8.67
CA THR A 280 14.04 -8.82 -7.51
C THR A 280 12.68 -8.86 -6.76
N GLY A 281 11.72 -9.64 -7.27
CA GLY A 281 10.37 -9.74 -6.68
C GLY A 281 9.48 -8.52 -6.93
N GLY A 282 9.78 -7.75 -7.98
CA GLY A 282 8.93 -6.70 -8.50
C GLY A 282 8.02 -7.18 -9.63
N THR A 283 7.45 -6.23 -10.40
CA THR A 283 6.61 -6.53 -11.56
C THR A 283 7.03 -5.72 -12.78
N TYR A 284 6.91 -6.33 -13.93
CA TYR A 284 7.07 -5.68 -15.23
C TYR A 284 5.73 -5.16 -15.73
N GLN A 285 5.73 -3.96 -16.28
CA GLN A 285 4.58 -3.37 -16.94
C GLN A 285 4.99 -2.82 -18.31
N ARG A 286 4.29 -3.27 -19.36
CA ARG A 286 4.46 -2.70 -20.70
C ARG A 286 3.54 -1.50 -20.88
N VAL A 287 4.05 -0.48 -21.53
CA VAL A 287 3.34 0.76 -21.82
C VAL A 287 3.56 1.16 -23.27
N THR A 288 2.47 1.28 -23.99
CA THR A 288 2.45 1.72 -25.38
C THR A 288 1.80 3.09 -25.57
N THR A 289 1.11 3.58 -24.53
CA THR A 289 0.48 4.92 -24.56
C THR A 289 0.80 5.71 -23.29
N ALA A 290 0.81 7.03 -23.41
CA ALA A 290 1.00 7.92 -22.26
C ALA A 290 -0.10 7.71 -21.18
N MET A 291 -1.32 7.33 -21.61
CA MET A 291 -2.43 7.07 -20.68
C MET A 291 -2.21 5.78 -19.88
N ASP A 292 -1.68 4.73 -20.50
CA ASP A 292 -1.34 3.48 -19.80
C ASP A 292 -0.22 3.74 -18.79
N LEU A 293 0.77 4.53 -19.17
CA LEU A 293 1.87 4.91 -18.29
C LEU A 293 1.38 5.63 -17.02
N ARG A 294 0.47 6.58 -17.16
CA ARG A 294 -0.18 7.24 -16.02
C ARG A 294 -0.91 6.26 -15.12
N ARG A 295 -1.65 5.30 -15.70
CA ARG A 295 -2.38 4.27 -14.95
C ARG A 295 -1.42 3.37 -14.17
N VAL A 296 -0.33 2.93 -14.78
CA VAL A 296 0.70 2.11 -14.14
C VAL A 296 1.32 2.84 -12.96
N TYR A 297 1.71 4.09 -13.12
CA TYR A 297 2.29 4.88 -12.04
C TYR A 297 1.32 5.16 -10.90
N THR A 298 0.07 5.50 -11.19
CA THR A 298 -0.96 5.67 -10.15
C THR A 298 -1.16 4.38 -9.35
N HIS A 299 -1.11 3.24 -10.03
CA HIS A 299 -1.22 1.93 -9.38
C HIS A 299 0.01 1.62 -8.52
N LEU A 300 1.21 1.84 -9.03
CA LEU A 300 2.47 1.66 -8.28
C LEU A 300 2.55 2.59 -7.08
N GLY A 301 2.15 3.85 -7.20
CA GLY A 301 2.11 4.80 -6.09
C GLY A 301 1.22 4.33 -4.93
N ARG A 302 0.10 3.67 -5.23
CA ARG A 302 -0.77 3.06 -4.22
C ARG A 302 -0.16 1.82 -3.57
N ILE A 303 0.61 1.03 -4.32
CA ILE A 303 1.25 -0.18 -3.78
C ILE A 303 2.47 0.17 -2.93
N ILE A 304 3.28 1.12 -3.38
CA ILE A 304 4.56 1.47 -2.76
C ILE A 304 4.37 2.42 -1.59
N GLY A 305 3.50 3.41 -1.74
CA GLY A 305 3.30 4.47 -0.73
C GLY A 305 2.33 4.11 0.41
N TRP A 306 1.63 2.97 0.34
CA TRP A 306 0.60 2.61 1.30
C TRP A 306 0.81 1.20 1.84
N GLU A 307 0.97 1.08 3.16
CA GLU A 307 1.04 -0.19 3.87
C GLU A 307 -0.30 -0.46 4.56
N ARG A 308 -0.80 -1.69 4.45
CA ARG A 308 -1.97 -2.10 5.24
C ARG A 308 -1.53 -2.49 6.63
N ARG A 309 -1.73 -1.59 7.60
CA ARG A 309 -1.49 -1.89 9.02
C ARG A 309 -2.80 -2.20 9.71
N PRO A 310 -2.84 -3.24 10.54
CA PRO A 310 -3.98 -3.50 11.41
C PRO A 310 -4.07 -2.38 12.44
N ILE A 311 -5.12 -1.54 12.34
CA ILE A 311 -5.42 -0.48 13.32
C ILE A 311 -6.55 -0.95 14.21
N GLU A 312 -6.44 -0.66 15.49
CA GLU A 312 -7.45 -0.94 16.48
C GLU A 312 -8.64 0.01 16.32
N VAL A 313 -9.83 -0.56 16.11
CA VAL A 313 -11.08 0.20 15.96
C VAL A 313 -11.96 0.14 17.21
N SER A 314 -11.41 -0.33 18.33
CA SER A 314 -12.13 -0.43 19.61
C SER A 314 -12.67 0.90 20.10
N GLY A 315 -12.01 2.02 19.82
CA GLY A 315 -12.50 3.37 20.19
C GLY A 315 -13.85 3.70 19.51
N ILE A 316 -13.98 3.42 18.21
CA ILE A 316 -15.23 3.64 17.48
C ILE A 316 -16.32 2.70 17.98
N ALA A 317 -15.97 1.44 18.22
CA ALA A 317 -16.89 0.46 18.79
C ALA A 317 -17.36 0.86 20.20
N ALA A 318 -16.50 1.40 21.05
CA ALA A 318 -16.82 1.88 22.40
C ALA A 318 -17.82 3.03 22.38
N VAL A 319 -17.66 3.99 21.45
CA VAL A 319 -18.65 5.08 21.27
C VAL A 319 -20.03 4.52 20.86
N GLY A 320 -20.04 3.53 19.95
CA GLY A 320 -21.26 2.85 19.56
C GLY A 320 -21.95 2.13 20.74
N VAL A 321 -21.19 1.45 21.58
CA VAL A 321 -21.68 0.77 22.79
C VAL A 321 -22.23 1.80 23.80
N ALA A 322 -21.53 2.91 24.02
CA ALA A 322 -22.02 3.97 24.90
C ALA A 322 -23.36 4.56 24.40
N GLY A 323 -23.49 4.80 23.12
CA GLY A 323 -24.75 5.26 22.50
C GLY A 323 -25.88 4.24 22.66
N LEU A 324 -25.60 2.95 22.44
CA LEU A 324 -26.55 1.86 22.68
C LEU A 324 -26.97 1.79 24.14
N PHE A 325 -26.04 1.93 25.08
CA PHE A 325 -26.33 1.91 26.51
C PHE A 325 -27.24 3.05 26.93
N VAL A 326 -26.94 4.30 26.49
CA VAL A 326 -27.77 5.48 26.77
C VAL A 326 -29.18 5.31 26.19
N SER A 327 -29.28 4.83 24.95
CA SER A 327 -30.59 4.60 24.32
C SER A 327 -31.39 3.53 25.02
N THR A 328 -30.75 2.44 25.45
CA THR A 328 -31.35 1.37 26.24
C THR A 328 -31.89 1.89 27.56
N PHE A 329 -31.10 2.71 28.27
CA PHE A 329 -31.48 3.33 29.53
C PHE A 329 -32.65 4.30 29.35
N ALA A 330 -32.64 5.16 28.32
CA ALA A 330 -33.71 6.07 28.00
C ALA A 330 -35.01 5.33 27.69
N VAL A 331 -34.98 4.28 26.88
CA VAL A 331 -36.13 3.43 26.56
C VAL A 331 -36.66 2.77 27.82
N SER A 332 -35.78 2.27 28.68
CA SER A 332 -36.17 1.63 29.95
C SER A 332 -36.92 2.61 30.88
N LEU A 333 -36.40 3.84 31.02
CA LEU A 333 -37.03 4.90 31.83
C LEU A 333 -38.39 5.32 31.27
N LEU A 334 -38.49 5.58 29.97
CA LEU A 334 -39.72 5.99 29.32
C LEU A 334 -40.83 4.92 29.45
N TRP A 335 -40.44 3.65 29.54
CA TRP A 335 -41.42 2.59 29.70
C TRP A 335 -41.79 2.29 31.15
N MET A 336 -40.87 2.45 32.10
CA MET A 336 -41.22 2.41 33.51
C MET A 336 -42.18 3.53 33.92
N HIS A 337 -42.00 4.75 33.37
CA HIS A 337 -42.88 5.89 33.65
C HIS A 337 -44.30 5.76 33.08
N ARG A 338 -44.55 4.86 32.14
CA ARG A 338 -45.87 4.57 31.57
C ARG A 338 -46.62 3.44 32.26
N LEU A 339 -45.99 2.75 33.23
CA LEU A 339 -46.56 1.64 34.00
C LEU A 339 -46.88 2.02 35.45
N GLY A 340 -46.56 3.22 35.92
CA GLY A 340 -47.00 3.88 37.14
C GLY A 340 -48.01 4.98 36.82
#